data_6f6679e2857ffba4735198555087376d
#
_entry.id   6f6679e2857ffba4735198555087376d
#
_cell.length_a   1.000
_cell.length_b   1.000
_cell.length_c   1.000
_cell.angle_alpha   90.00
_cell.angle_beta   90.00
_cell.angle_gamma   90.00
#
_symmetry.space_group_name_H-M   'P 1'
#
loop_
_entity.id
_entity.type
_entity.pdbx_description
1 polymer ?
#
loop_
_entity_poly.entity_id
_entity_poly.type
_entity_poly.pdbx_seq_one_letter_code
_entity_poly.pdbx_strand_id
1 'polypeptide(L)'
;MTIIPIPHDALFKQFLTDPKVAKDFLETYLPDKIKNLCNFSTLKLEPGSYVEKNLRQHFSDIVYSLKISETDSYIYTLIEHLTTPKKLTSFTLLRYQIAIMKQHLNKGHGTLPVVVPLLFYRGETSPYPFSTDIFDCFQDKKLAKEVFLKPYPLIDITVIPDEELRTHKGIAILELIQKNIHK
;
A
#
# COMPACT_ATOMS: atom_id res chain seq x y z
N MET A 1 33.99 19.21 22.08
CA MET A 1 32.72 19.22 21.34
C MET A 1 32.23 17.78 21.24
N THR A 2 31.21 17.44 22.00
CA THR A 2 30.63 16.10 21.96
C THR A 2 29.73 16.04 20.71
N ILE A 3 30.13 15.29 19.68
CA ILE A 3 29.29 15.05 18.50
C ILE A 3 28.17 14.14 18.97
N ILE A 4 26.97 14.67 19.11
CA ILE A 4 25.78 13.88 19.32
C ILE A 4 25.51 13.14 18.00
N PRO A 5 25.56 11.78 17.97
CA PRO A 5 25.27 11.05 16.74
C PRO A 5 23.82 11.35 16.34
N ILE A 6 23.63 11.98 15.18
CA ILE A 6 22.30 12.12 14.60
C ILE A 6 21.82 10.69 14.28
N PRO A 7 20.63 10.25 14.78
CA PRO A 7 20.11 8.95 14.43
C PRO A 7 20.04 8.81 12.90
N HIS A 8 20.49 7.69 12.36
CA HIS A 8 20.56 7.46 10.92
C HIS A 8 19.21 7.70 10.21
N ASP A 9 18.13 7.39 10.89
CA ASP A 9 16.75 7.69 10.46
C ASP A 9 16.49 9.19 10.27
N ALA A 10 16.95 10.01 11.19
CA ALA A 10 16.77 11.47 11.11
C ALA A 10 17.56 12.03 9.92
N LEU A 11 18.79 11.53 9.70
CA LEU A 11 19.61 11.93 8.57
C LEU A 11 18.96 11.52 7.23
N PHE A 12 18.49 10.28 7.12
CA PHE A 12 17.80 9.78 5.93
C PHE A 12 16.57 10.63 5.59
N LYS A 13 15.72 10.91 6.59
CA LYS A 13 14.56 11.79 6.45
C LYS A 13 14.95 13.20 6.03
N GLN A 14 15.96 13.77 6.68
CA GLN A 14 16.42 15.12 6.36
C GLN A 14 16.86 15.24 4.90
N PHE A 15 17.61 14.29 4.38
CA PHE A 15 18.02 14.29 2.98
C PHE A 15 16.85 14.11 2.03
N LEU A 16 15.97 13.15 2.28
CA LEU A 16 14.83 12.86 1.40
C LEU A 16 13.65 13.82 1.59
N THR A 17 13.71 14.79 2.49
CA THR A 17 12.74 15.89 2.50
C THR A 17 13.12 17.01 1.53
N ASP A 18 14.36 17.05 1.04
CA ASP A 18 14.76 17.93 -0.07
C ASP A 18 14.20 17.38 -1.39
N PRO A 19 13.35 18.15 -2.11
CA PRO A 19 12.74 17.68 -3.35
C PRO A 19 13.74 17.31 -4.46
N LYS A 20 14.93 17.95 -4.48
CA LYS A 20 15.98 17.64 -5.48
C LYS A 20 16.58 16.27 -5.19
N VAL A 21 16.97 16.03 -3.94
CA VAL A 21 17.53 14.75 -3.50
C VAL A 21 16.50 13.62 -3.67
N ALA A 22 15.23 13.88 -3.32
CA ALA A 22 14.15 12.93 -3.53
C ALA A 22 13.92 12.60 -5.00
N LYS A 23 14.00 13.61 -5.88
CA LYS A 23 13.92 13.39 -7.32
C LYS A 23 15.03 12.47 -7.81
N ASP A 24 16.29 12.78 -7.49
CA ASP A 24 17.44 11.98 -7.86
C ASP A 24 17.34 10.54 -7.34
N PHE A 25 16.87 10.38 -6.11
CA PHE A 25 16.63 9.06 -5.51
C PHE A 25 15.56 8.28 -6.29
N LEU A 26 14.43 8.89 -6.57
CA LEU A 26 13.33 8.23 -7.29
C LEU A 26 13.70 7.94 -8.76
N GLU A 27 14.40 8.83 -9.43
CA GLU A 27 14.92 8.58 -10.79
C GLU A 27 15.92 7.42 -10.82
N THR A 28 16.66 7.20 -9.74
CA THR A 28 17.64 6.11 -9.62
C THR A 28 16.97 4.76 -9.31
N TYR A 29 16.01 4.74 -8.38
CA TYR A 29 15.53 3.50 -7.78
C TYR A 29 14.11 3.08 -8.18
N LEU A 30 13.30 3.96 -8.77
CA LEU A 30 12.01 3.55 -9.30
C LEU A 30 12.20 2.58 -10.50
N PRO A 31 11.37 1.54 -10.58
CA PRO A 31 11.35 0.69 -11.78
C PRO A 31 11.11 1.52 -13.04
N ASP A 32 11.84 1.24 -14.12
CA ASP A 32 11.78 2.02 -15.37
C ASP A 32 10.38 2.19 -15.93
N LYS A 33 9.55 1.13 -15.84
CA LYS A 33 8.14 1.18 -16.26
C LYS A 33 7.33 2.24 -15.53
N ILE A 34 7.61 2.46 -14.24
CA ILE A 34 6.93 3.46 -13.41
C ILE A 34 7.54 4.83 -13.66
N LYS A 35 8.87 4.90 -13.65
CA LYS A 35 9.64 6.13 -13.86
C LYS A 35 9.24 6.86 -15.15
N ASN A 36 9.09 6.12 -16.24
CA ASN A 36 8.71 6.67 -17.54
C ASN A 36 7.29 7.24 -17.61
N LEU A 37 6.41 6.87 -16.66
CA LEU A 37 5.06 7.41 -16.55
C LEU A 37 5.02 8.70 -15.72
N CYS A 38 5.99 8.91 -14.84
CA CYS A 38 5.97 9.96 -13.83
C CYS A 38 6.37 11.33 -14.42
N ASN A 39 5.59 12.34 -14.12
CA ASN A 39 5.99 13.73 -14.31
C ASN A 39 6.71 14.24 -13.05
N PHE A 40 8.04 14.18 -13.05
CA PHE A 40 8.86 14.59 -11.91
C PHE A 40 8.81 16.09 -11.58
N SER A 41 8.30 16.94 -12.51
CA SER A 41 8.07 18.35 -12.20
C SER A 41 6.92 18.55 -11.19
N THR A 42 6.07 17.54 -11.02
CA THR A 42 4.95 17.55 -10.09
C THR A 42 5.27 16.86 -8.76
N LEU A 43 6.52 16.45 -8.53
CA LEU A 43 6.96 15.80 -7.31
C LEU A 43 6.61 16.63 -6.08
N LYS A 44 5.87 16.05 -5.15
CA LYS A 44 5.43 16.73 -3.94
C LYS A 44 5.59 15.82 -2.73
N LEU A 45 6.27 16.33 -1.70
CA LEU A 45 6.33 15.68 -0.40
C LEU A 45 4.95 15.74 0.26
N GLU A 46 4.43 14.59 0.63
CA GLU A 46 3.16 14.50 1.34
C GLU A 46 3.38 14.61 2.86
N PRO A 47 2.46 15.25 3.58
CA PRO A 47 2.59 15.39 5.03
C PRO A 47 2.68 14.04 5.72
N GLY A 48 3.52 13.89 6.74
CA GLY A 48 3.67 12.65 7.54
C GLY A 48 2.39 12.15 8.22
N SER A 49 1.24 12.84 8.06
CA SER A 49 -0.08 12.42 8.53
C SER A 49 -0.74 11.34 7.67
N TYR A 50 -0.08 10.93 6.57
CA TYR A 50 -0.59 9.86 5.69
C TYR A 50 -0.58 8.48 6.32
N VAL A 51 0.17 8.29 7.41
CA VAL A 51 0.21 7.02 8.12
C VAL A 51 -0.51 7.16 9.46
N GLU A 52 -1.36 6.18 9.81
CA GLU A 52 -2.09 6.17 11.08
C GLU A 52 -1.16 6.39 12.28
N LYS A 53 -1.61 7.12 13.31
CA LYS A 53 -0.80 7.46 14.49
C LYS A 53 -0.13 6.24 15.14
N ASN A 54 -0.81 5.10 15.15
CA ASN A 54 -0.30 3.84 15.72
C ASN A 54 0.80 3.19 14.88
N LEU A 55 0.93 3.55 13.59
CA LEU A 55 1.96 3.06 12.69
C LEU A 55 3.19 3.97 12.68
N ARG A 56 3.03 5.27 13.00
CA ARG A 56 4.12 6.26 13.01
C ARG A 56 5.22 5.99 14.03
N GLN A 57 4.92 5.29 15.13
CA GLN A 57 5.88 5.08 16.21
C GLN A 57 7.01 4.11 15.85
N HIS A 58 6.92 3.40 14.73
CA HIS A 58 7.82 2.30 14.40
C HIS A 58 8.58 2.44 13.08
N PHE A 59 8.29 3.48 12.25
CA PHE A 59 8.81 3.51 10.88
C PHE A 59 9.14 4.93 10.39
N SER A 60 10.15 4.99 9.53
CA SER A 60 10.71 6.22 8.94
C SER A 60 10.15 6.47 7.54
N ASP A 61 8.82 6.60 7.43
CA ASP A 61 8.16 6.69 6.14
C ASP A 61 8.26 8.08 5.52
N ILE A 62 8.64 8.13 4.27
CA ILE A 62 8.54 9.33 3.44
C ILE A 62 7.63 9.01 2.25
N VAL A 63 6.62 9.84 2.06
CA VAL A 63 5.65 9.67 0.98
C VAL A 63 5.73 10.85 0.03
N TYR A 64 5.94 10.54 -1.24
CA TYR A 64 5.87 11.51 -2.33
C TYR A 64 4.71 11.19 -3.25
N SER A 65 4.04 12.23 -3.76
CA SER A 65 3.08 12.10 -4.85
C SER A 65 3.65 12.69 -6.13
N LEU A 66 3.32 12.06 -7.25
CA LEU A 66 3.62 12.52 -8.61
C LEU A 66 2.38 12.35 -9.48
N LYS A 67 2.21 13.22 -10.46
CA LYS A 67 1.21 13.01 -11.51
C LYS A 67 1.77 12.10 -12.61
N ILE A 68 0.89 11.33 -13.24
CA ILE A 68 1.17 10.61 -14.47
C ILE A 68 1.12 11.62 -15.64
N SER A 69 2.09 11.56 -16.55
CA SER A 69 2.26 12.57 -17.60
C SER A 69 1.07 12.70 -18.55
N GLU A 70 0.34 11.62 -18.80
CA GLU A 70 -0.75 11.55 -19.78
C GLU A 70 -2.16 11.57 -19.14
N THR A 71 -2.26 11.58 -17.81
CA THR A 71 -3.53 11.54 -17.09
C THR A 71 -3.48 12.39 -15.82
N ASP A 72 -4.65 12.76 -15.27
CA ASP A 72 -4.73 13.40 -13.95
C ASP A 72 -4.57 12.41 -12.79
N SER A 73 -4.11 11.20 -13.07
CA SER A 73 -3.89 10.16 -12.07
C SER A 73 -2.64 10.43 -11.24
N TYR A 74 -2.65 9.93 -10.01
CA TYR A 74 -1.53 10.06 -9.07
C TYR A 74 -0.83 8.74 -8.84
N ILE A 75 0.51 8.83 -8.76
CA ILE A 75 1.35 7.78 -8.17
C ILE A 75 1.90 8.31 -6.86
N TYR A 76 1.82 7.49 -5.81
CA TYR A 76 2.51 7.74 -4.56
C TYR A 76 3.70 6.80 -4.44
N THR A 77 4.83 7.34 -4.02
CA THR A 77 5.99 6.53 -3.67
C THR A 77 6.14 6.55 -2.16
N LEU A 78 6.21 5.37 -1.58
CA LEU A 78 6.44 5.16 -0.15
C LEU A 78 7.85 4.66 0.03
N ILE A 79 8.70 5.44 0.69
CA ILE A 79 10.09 5.07 0.96
C ILE A 79 10.21 4.69 2.43
N GLU A 80 10.49 3.43 2.68
CA GLU A 80 10.70 2.87 4.01
C GLU A 80 12.20 2.65 4.27
N HIS A 81 12.74 3.29 5.31
CA HIS A 81 14.10 3.06 5.77
C HIS A 81 14.12 2.00 6.87
N LEU A 82 14.85 0.92 6.66
CA LEU A 82 14.90 -0.22 7.57
C LEU A 82 16.35 -0.57 7.95
N THR A 83 16.64 -0.56 9.23
CA THR A 83 17.95 -0.98 9.78
C THR A 83 17.91 -2.39 10.35
N THR A 84 16.77 -2.80 10.92
CA THR A 84 16.57 -4.14 11.47
C THR A 84 15.58 -4.91 10.60
N PRO A 85 16.01 -5.99 9.93
CA PRO A 85 15.13 -6.72 9.02
C PRO A 85 14.01 -7.43 9.79
N LYS A 86 12.78 -7.41 9.25
CA LYS A 86 11.61 -8.06 9.83
C LYS A 86 10.95 -8.95 8.78
N LYS A 87 10.56 -10.16 9.19
CA LYS A 87 9.95 -11.16 8.30
C LYS A 87 8.65 -10.65 7.62
N LEU A 88 7.88 -9.82 8.33
CA LEU A 88 6.60 -9.30 7.84
C LEU A 88 6.69 -7.87 7.29
N THR A 89 7.86 -7.43 6.82
CA THR A 89 8.03 -6.08 6.23
C THR A 89 7.09 -5.85 5.05
N SER A 90 6.93 -6.83 4.16
CA SER A 90 6.03 -6.73 3.00
C SER A 90 4.56 -6.53 3.42
N PHE A 91 4.12 -7.18 4.49
CA PHE A 91 2.78 -6.95 5.06
C PHE A 91 2.65 -5.55 5.68
N THR A 92 3.69 -5.05 6.33
CA THR A 92 3.71 -3.69 6.87
C THR A 92 3.61 -2.65 5.75
N LEU A 93 4.38 -2.82 4.66
CA LEU A 93 4.32 -1.96 3.49
C LEU A 93 2.94 -1.98 2.83
N LEU A 94 2.29 -3.15 2.73
CA LEU A 94 0.91 -3.26 2.24
C LEU A 94 -0.08 -2.45 3.08
N ARG A 95 0.03 -2.49 4.41
CA ARG A 95 -0.81 -1.67 5.31
C ARG A 95 -0.63 -0.18 5.04
N TYR A 96 0.59 0.26 4.78
CA TYR A 96 0.88 1.65 4.43
C TYR A 96 0.32 2.04 3.07
N GLN A 97 0.45 1.17 2.06
CA GLN A 97 -0.18 1.39 0.77
C GLN A 97 -1.69 1.61 0.92
N ILE A 98 -2.38 0.77 1.70
CA ILE A 98 -3.82 0.89 1.96
C ILE A 98 -4.13 2.20 2.70
N ALA A 99 -3.32 2.61 3.67
CA ALA A 99 -3.51 3.88 4.39
C ALA A 99 -3.37 5.10 3.46
N ILE A 100 -2.40 5.09 2.54
CA ILE A 100 -2.21 6.13 1.53
C ILE A 100 -3.41 6.17 0.57
N MET A 101 -3.86 5.02 0.08
CA MET A 101 -5.04 4.92 -0.79
C MET A 101 -6.30 5.50 -0.11
N LYS A 102 -6.53 5.15 1.16
CA LYS A 102 -7.64 5.69 1.96
C LYS A 102 -7.56 7.21 2.10
N GLN A 103 -6.38 7.74 2.35
CA GLN A 103 -6.19 9.19 2.45
C GLN A 103 -6.42 9.92 1.13
N HIS A 104 -6.04 9.31 0.02
CA HIS A 104 -6.34 9.84 -1.32
C HIS A 104 -7.85 9.96 -1.53
N LEU A 105 -8.62 8.92 -1.20
CA LEU A 105 -10.10 8.98 -1.25
C LEU A 105 -10.67 10.06 -0.31
N ASN A 106 -10.13 10.20 0.89
CA ASN A 106 -10.56 11.23 1.86
C ASN A 106 -10.32 12.66 1.36
N LYS A 107 -9.43 12.87 0.39
CA LYS A 107 -9.22 14.15 -0.29
C LYS A 107 -10.25 14.44 -1.38
N GLY A 108 -11.23 13.55 -1.60
CA GLY A 108 -12.31 13.72 -2.58
C GLY A 108 -12.04 13.06 -3.95
N HIS A 109 -10.96 12.29 -4.09
CA HIS A 109 -10.72 11.52 -5.32
C HIS A 109 -11.66 10.32 -5.41
N GLY A 110 -12.18 10.04 -6.61
CA GLY A 110 -13.16 8.96 -6.83
C GLY A 110 -12.56 7.58 -7.08
N THR A 111 -11.24 7.47 -7.26
CA THR A 111 -10.53 6.22 -7.59
C THR A 111 -9.29 6.05 -6.74
N LEU A 112 -8.80 4.82 -6.62
CA LEU A 112 -7.58 4.54 -5.87
C LEU A 112 -6.33 4.95 -6.68
N PRO A 113 -5.32 5.54 -6.03
CA PRO A 113 -4.03 5.79 -6.67
C PRO A 113 -3.17 4.52 -6.69
N VAL A 114 -2.18 4.51 -7.56
CA VAL A 114 -1.09 3.53 -7.46
C VAL A 114 -0.12 3.96 -6.38
N VAL A 115 0.24 3.05 -5.47
CA VAL A 115 1.26 3.29 -4.44
C VAL A 115 2.42 2.33 -4.65
N VAL A 116 3.60 2.87 -4.90
CA VAL A 116 4.83 2.11 -5.15
C VAL A 116 5.70 2.12 -3.89
N PRO A 117 5.82 0.99 -3.17
CA PRO A 117 6.69 0.90 -2.02
C PRO A 117 8.15 0.70 -2.46
N LEU A 118 9.07 1.43 -1.83
CA LEU A 118 10.50 1.27 -1.95
C LEU A 118 11.07 0.97 -0.57
N LEU A 119 11.74 -0.15 -0.42
CA LEU A 119 12.43 -0.53 0.81
C LEU A 119 13.91 -0.17 0.71
N PHE A 120 14.34 0.82 1.48
CA PHE A 120 15.75 1.18 1.61
C PHE A 120 16.33 0.51 2.86
N TYR A 121 17.09 -0.56 2.64
CA TYR A 121 17.65 -1.36 3.71
C TYR A 121 19.13 -1.01 3.98
N ARG A 122 19.43 -0.72 5.25
CA ARG A 122 20.78 -0.55 5.76
C ARG A 122 20.89 -1.24 7.12
N GLY A 123 20.97 -2.54 7.13
CA GLY A 123 21.17 -3.33 8.34
C GLY A 123 22.54 -4.03 8.34
N GLU A 124 22.88 -4.62 9.47
CA GLU A 124 24.11 -5.41 9.65
C GLU A 124 24.06 -6.75 8.93
N THR A 125 22.86 -7.33 8.80
CA THR A 125 22.68 -8.60 8.06
C THR A 125 22.65 -8.33 6.57
N SER A 126 23.63 -8.81 5.84
CA SER A 126 23.75 -8.63 4.39
C SER A 126 23.92 -9.98 3.67
N PRO A 127 23.18 -10.22 2.57
CA PRO A 127 22.11 -9.40 1.99
C PRO A 127 20.85 -9.34 2.88
N TYR A 128 19.84 -8.49 2.50
CA TYR A 128 18.54 -8.45 3.17
C TYR A 128 17.95 -9.87 3.24
N PRO A 129 17.63 -10.39 4.45
CA PRO A 129 17.40 -11.83 4.63
C PRO A 129 15.98 -12.31 4.34
N PHE A 130 15.04 -11.41 4.09
CA PHE A 130 13.63 -11.77 3.90
C PHE A 130 13.13 -11.44 2.49
N SER A 131 12.09 -12.14 2.07
CA SER A 131 11.42 -11.87 0.80
C SER A 131 10.68 -10.52 0.83
N THR A 132 10.65 -9.83 -0.31
CA THR A 132 9.81 -8.65 -0.56
C THR A 132 8.46 -9.01 -1.19
N ASP A 133 8.24 -10.30 -1.53
CA ASP A 133 6.95 -10.79 -2.01
C ASP A 133 5.95 -10.95 -0.84
N ILE A 134 4.80 -10.26 -0.92
CA ILE A 134 3.73 -10.37 0.08
C ILE A 134 3.25 -11.80 0.29
N PHE A 135 3.29 -12.62 -0.76
CA PHE A 135 2.83 -14.00 -0.68
C PHE A 135 3.72 -14.90 0.20
N ASP A 136 4.98 -14.49 0.45
CA ASP A 136 5.85 -15.19 1.38
C ASP A 136 5.54 -14.91 2.86
N CYS A 137 4.62 -13.98 3.12
CA CYS A 137 4.07 -13.74 4.46
C CYS A 137 2.97 -14.75 4.85
N PHE A 138 2.38 -15.48 3.89
CA PHE A 138 1.31 -16.43 4.15
C PHE A 138 1.86 -17.83 4.47
N GLN A 139 1.15 -18.56 5.33
CA GLN A 139 1.49 -19.94 5.63
C GLN A 139 1.29 -20.85 4.42
N ASP A 140 0.18 -20.67 3.69
CA ASP A 140 -0.08 -21.31 2.40
C ASP A 140 0.01 -20.27 1.28
N LYS A 141 1.21 -20.14 0.72
CA LYS A 141 1.50 -19.22 -0.39
C LYS A 141 0.69 -19.55 -1.65
N LYS A 142 0.43 -20.84 -1.90
CA LYS A 142 -0.31 -21.27 -3.10
C LYS A 142 -1.77 -20.85 -2.99
N LEU A 143 -2.42 -21.17 -1.88
CA LEU A 143 -3.80 -20.74 -1.62
C LEU A 143 -3.91 -19.21 -1.61
N ALA A 144 -2.97 -18.51 -0.99
CA ALA A 144 -2.97 -17.05 -0.97
C ALA A 144 -2.95 -16.45 -2.38
N LYS A 145 -2.15 -16.99 -3.31
CA LYS A 145 -2.11 -16.54 -4.71
C LYS A 145 -3.42 -16.77 -5.46
N GLU A 146 -4.22 -17.74 -5.06
CA GLU A 146 -5.51 -18.02 -5.66
C GLU A 146 -6.62 -17.11 -5.14
N VAL A 147 -6.50 -16.61 -3.89
CA VAL A 147 -7.59 -15.88 -3.21
C VAL A 147 -7.25 -14.40 -3.01
N PHE A 148 -6.03 -14.09 -2.55
CA PHE A 148 -5.66 -12.74 -2.14
C PHE A 148 -5.55 -11.79 -3.34
N LEU A 149 -6.23 -10.65 -3.25
CA LEU A 149 -6.33 -9.63 -4.31
C LEU A 149 -6.91 -10.13 -5.65
N LYS A 150 -7.68 -11.23 -5.60
CA LYS A 150 -8.49 -11.71 -6.72
C LYS A 150 -9.92 -11.19 -6.59
N PRO A 151 -10.70 -11.21 -7.69
CA PRO A 151 -12.14 -10.98 -7.58
C PRO A 151 -12.75 -11.95 -6.56
N TYR A 152 -13.50 -11.42 -5.61
CA TYR A 152 -14.24 -12.24 -4.64
C TYR A 152 -15.57 -12.71 -5.23
N PRO A 153 -16.07 -13.91 -4.83
CA PRO A 153 -17.36 -14.40 -5.26
C PRO A 153 -18.47 -13.43 -4.82
N LEU A 154 -19.31 -13.01 -5.76
CA LEU A 154 -20.50 -12.24 -5.47
C LEU A 154 -21.70 -13.20 -5.32
N ILE A 155 -22.38 -13.12 -4.19
CA ILE A 155 -23.67 -13.80 -3.98
C ILE A 155 -24.73 -12.73 -4.10
N ASP A 156 -25.37 -12.66 -5.26
CA ASP A 156 -26.45 -11.72 -5.54
C ASP A 156 -27.81 -12.45 -5.49
N ILE A 157 -28.43 -12.42 -4.32
CA ILE A 157 -29.75 -13.05 -4.12
C ILE A 157 -30.88 -12.37 -4.87
N THR A 158 -30.69 -11.16 -5.37
CA THR A 158 -31.73 -10.41 -6.08
C THR A 158 -32.08 -11.03 -7.42
N VAL A 159 -31.12 -11.70 -8.06
CA VAL A 159 -31.28 -12.35 -9.37
C VAL A 159 -31.59 -13.84 -9.29
N ILE A 160 -31.44 -14.47 -8.12
CA ILE A 160 -31.75 -15.91 -7.93
C ILE A 160 -33.26 -16.09 -7.78
N PRO A 161 -33.95 -16.94 -8.56
CA PRO A 161 -35.38 -17.21 -8.41
C PRO A 161 -35.75 -17.70 -7.00
N ASP A 162 -36.93 -17.29 -6.49
CA ASP A 162 -37.36 -17.67 -5.14
C ASP A 162 -37.49 -19.20 -4.98
N GLU A 163 -37.84 -19.90 -6.06
CA GLU A 163 -37.94 -21.36 -6.09
C GLU A 163 -36.57 -22.03 -5.94
N GLU A 164 -35.54 -21.46 -6.51
CA GLU A 164 -34.16 -21.92 -6.33
C GLU A 164 -33.71 -21.65 -4.88
N LEU A 165 -33.95 -20.44 -4.34
CA LEU A 165 -33.62 -20.11 -2.95
C LEU A 165 -34.26 -21.09 -1.95
N ARG A 166 -35.50 -21.56 -2.22
CA ARG A 166 -36.19 -22.57 -1.37
C ARG A 166 -35.42 -23.88 -1.26
N THR A 167 -34.57 -24.21 -2.23
CA THR A 167 -33.75 -25.42 -2.24
C THR A 167 -32.47 -25.30 -1.39
N HIS A 168 -32.11 -24.12 -0.92
CA HIS A 168 -30.84 -23.85 -0.23
C HIS A 168 -30.82 -24.30 1.24
N LYS A 169 -31.55 -25.36 1.59
CA LYS A 169 -31.54 -25.99 2.92
C LYS A 169 -31.78 -24.96 4.05
N GLY A 170 -30.93 -24.98 5.08
CA GLY A 170 -31.08 -24.12 6.25
C GLY A 170 -30.96 -22.62 6.02
N ILE A 171 -30.36 -22.18 4.89
CA ILE A 171 -30.19 -20.75 4.59
C ILE A 171 -31.35 -20.15 3.79
N ALA A 172 -32.19 -20.99 3.19
CA ALA A 172 -33.29 -20.59 2.31
C ALA A 172 -34.22 -19.50 2.91
N ILE A 173 -34.57 -19.64 4.17
CA ILE A 173 -35.46 -18.70 4.87
C ILE A 173 -34.79 -17.32 4.98
N LEU A 174 -33.51 -17.27 5.35
CA LEU A 174 -32.77 -16.01 5.45
C LEU A 174 -32.70 -15.31 4.08
N GLU A 175 -32.36 -16.03 3.04
CA GLU A 175 -32.24 -15.48 1.67
C GLU A 175 -33.56 -14.93 1.16
N LEU A 176 -34.68 -15.65 1.36
CA LEU A 176 -36.02 -15.21 0.98
C LEU A 176 -36.46 -13.97 1.74
N ILE A 177 -36.19 -13.90 3.05
CA ILE A 177 -36.49 -12.71 3.85
C ILE A 177 -35.67 -11.52 3.36
N GLN A 178 -34.35 -11.67 3.21
CA GLN A 178 -33.45 -10.61 2.77
C GLN A 178 -33.80 -10.09 1.37
N LYS A 179 -34.15 -10.98 0.45
CA LYS A 179 -34.57 -10.61 -0.90
C LYS A 179 -35.85 -9.80 -0.94
N ASN A 180 -36.79 -10.02 -0.01
CA ASN A 180 -38.12 -9.43 -0.02
C ASN A 180 -38.33 -8.35 1.06
N ILE A 181 -37.34 -8.01 1.86
CA ILE A 181 -37.43 -7.09 3.01
C ILE A 181 -37.85 -5.65 2.61
N HIS A 182 -37.69 -5.28 1.35
CA HIS A 182 -38.00 -3.96 0.81
C HIS A 182 -39.19 -3.96 -0.17
N LYS A 183 -39.92 -5.08 -0.28
CA LYS A 183 -41.17 -5.19 -1.02
C LYS A 183 -42.35 -5.04 -0.08
#